data_29a53ccb935e26751f1c44885d9a7f02
#
_entry.id   29a53ccb935e26751f1c44885d9a7f02
#
_cell.length_a   1.000
_cell.length_b   1.000
_cell.length_c   1.000
_cell.angle_alpha   90.00
_cell.angle_beta   90.00
_cell.angle_gamma   90.00
#
_symmetry.space_group_name_H-M   'P 1'
#
loop_
_entity.id
_entity.type
_entity.pdbx_description
1 polymer ?
#
loop_
_entity_poly.entity_id
_entity_poly.type
_entity_poly.pdbx_seq_one_letter_code
_entity_poly.pdbx_strand_id
1 'polypeptide(L)'
;METNLQFAACPSDAPATSRCEAEHPRKAAPIALIRCKRTDPRYAAMRDRHYIPNKGCHGQQMHYFIMLNGEHVGVISGASAVWAVASRDAFFGLTKDNRKAALPSIINNVVFRLEVHRPNLATQVLALWRRTIAKDWEARYGVKVAGFETFVIEEPHRKGALYRADNWTFLGETTGRTKIHEEAAGLKAKTEWGDTSKKLIFAKKVKGATLSTKYHSAWRRDAAARKLPKLQYGEA
;
A
#
# COMPACT_ATOMS: atom_id res chain seq x y z
N MET A 1 21.01 -78.63 17.62
CA MET A 1 19.59 -78.44 17.20
C MET A 1 19.54 -77.12 16.41
N GLU A 2 19.72 -77.30 15.09
CA GLU A 2 19.73 -76.21 14.14
C GLU A 2 18.32 -76.05 13.57
N THR A 3 17.75 -74.87 13.70
CA THR A 3 16.45 -74.57 13.11
C THR A 3 16.68 -73.63 11.90
N ASN A 4 16.49 -74.22 10.75
CA ASN A 4 16.53 -73.63 9.43
C ASN A 4 15.37 -72.65 9.25
N LEU A 5 15.64 -71.36 9.02
CA LEU A 5 14.66 -70.37 8.60
C LEU A 5 14.77 -70.21 7.08
N GLN A 6 13.77 -70.70 6.38
CA GLN A 6 13.57 -70.54 4.95
C GLN A 6 13.10 -69.10 4.67
N PHE A 7 13.87 -68.38 3.83
CA PHE A 7 13.45 -67.14 3.23
C PHE A 7 12.49 -67.41 2.07
N ALA A 8 11.27 -66.94 2.23
CA ALA A 8 10.29 -66.91 1.14
C ALA A 8 10.58 -65.72 0.22
N ALA A 9 10.72 -65.99 -1.07
CA ALA A 9 10.87 -65.00 -2.13
C ALA A 9 9.57 -64.23 -2.32
N CYS A 10 9.65 -62.88 -2.32
CA CYS A 10 8.58 -62.00 -2.77
C CYS A 10 8.52 -61.99 -4.30
N PRO A 11 7.36 -62.10 -4.92
CA PRO A 11 7.21 -61.87 -6.36
C PRO A 11 7.30 -60.40 -6.70
N SER A 12 8.20 -60.10 -7.61
CA SER A 12 8.29 -58.85 -8.34
C SER A 12 7.19 -58.81 -9.40
N ASP A 13 6.13 -58.05 -9.20
CA ASP A 13 5.31 -57.50 -10.28
C ASP A 13 4.39 -56.40 -9.71
N ALA A 14 4.92 -55.19 -9.68
CA ALA A 14 4.09 -53.98 -9.57
C ALA A 14 4.23 -53.21 -10.88
N PRO A 15 3.14 -52.87 -11.55
CA PRO A 15 3.21 -52.07 -12.76
C PRO A 15 3.68 -50.68 -12.44
N ALA A 16 4.68 -50.25 -13.18
CA ALA A 16 5.16 -48.89 -13.23
C ALA A 16 4.05 -47.94 -13.71
N THR A 17 4.19 -46.70 -13.24
CA THR A 17 3.64 -45.50 -13.82
C THR A 17 2.26 -45.06 -13.36
N SER A 18 2.25 -44.25 -12.32
CA SER A 18 1.56 -42.99 -12.45
C SER A 18 2.61 -41.89 -12.68
N ARG A 19 2.81 -41.51 -13.93
CA ARG A 19 3.40 -40.21 -14.25
C ARG A 19 2.60 -39.15 -13.50
N CYS A 20 3.23 -38.50 -12.56
CA CYS A 20 2.73 -37.23 -12.05
C CYS A 20 2.55 -36.31 -13.26
N GLU A 21 1.32 -36.14 -13.68
CA GLU A 21 0.97 -35.08 -14.61
C GLU A 21 1.49 -33.80 -13.97
N ALA A 22 2.51 -33.23 -14.60
CA ALA A 22 3.02 -31.92 -14.21
C ALA A 22 1.83 -30.94 -14.29
N GLU A 23 1.33 -30.54 -13.12
CA GLU A 23 0.29 -29.52 -13.03
C GLU A 23 0.77 -28.32 -13.86
N HIS A 24 0.09 -28.07 -14.94
CA HIS A 24 0.29 -26.87 -15.75
C HIS A 24 0.29 -25.67 -14.80
N PRO A 25 1.21 -24.70 -14.95
CA PRO A 25 1.26 -23.55 -14.06
C PRO A 25 -0.13 -22.89 -14.09
N ARG A 26 -0.84 -22.96 -12.98
CA ARG A 26 -2.18 -22.38 -12.85
C ARG A 26 -2.08 -20.93 -13.26
N LYS A 27 -2.77 -20.55 -14.32
CA LYS A 27 -2.80 -19.19 -14.82
C LYS A 27 -3.14 -18.28 -13.63
N ALA A 28 -2.25 -17.34 -13.33
CA ALA A 28 -2.41 -16.48 -12.17
C ALA A 28 -3.79 -15.82 -12.22
N ALA A 29 -4.52 -15.92 -11.13
CA ALA A 29 -5.85 -15.34 -11.03
C ALA A 29 -5.80 -13.85 -11.36
N PRO A 30 -6.64 -13.32 -12.25
CA PRO A 30 -6.61 -11.93 -12.65
C PRO A 30 -6.91 -11.02 -11.45
N ILE A 31 -5.98 -10.10 -11.17
CA ILE A 31 -6.13 -9.06 -10.18
C ILE A 31 -6.48 -7.78 -10.91
N ALA A 32 -7.55 -7.11 -10.48
CA ALA A 32 -7.92 -5.79 -10.98
C ALA A 32 -8.08 -4.78 -9.83
N LEU A 33 -7.84 -3.52 -10.14
CA LEU A 33 -8.10 -2.39 -9.24
C LEU A 33 -9.20 -1.52 -9.86
N ILE A 34 -10.31 -1.42 -9.16
CA ILE A 34 -11.44 -0.59 -9.59
C ILE A 34 -11.48 0.64 -8.69
N ARG A 35 -11.43 1.81 -9.30
CA ARG A 35 -11.47 3.04 -8.53
C ARG A 35 -12.85 3.26 -7.94
N CYS A 36 -12.87 3.65 -6.66
CA CYS A 36 -14.10 3.88 -5.91
C CYS A 36 -14.10 5.23 -5.19
N LYS A 37 -15.26 5.64 -4.72
CA LYS A 37 -15.41 6.81 -3.85
C LYS A 37 -15.10 6.42 -2.41
N ARG A 38 -14.54 7.34 -1.63
CA ARG A 38 -14.34 7.16 -0.19
C ARG A 38 -15.65 6.89 0.56
N THR A 39 -16.75 7.43 0.05
CA THR A 39 -18.10 7.30 0.61
C THR A 39 -18.83 6.03 0.17
N ASP A 40 -18.24 5.20 -0.70
CA ASP A 40 -18.83 3.92 -1.08
C ASP A 40 -18.94 3.03 0.17
N PRO A 41 -20.14 2.49 0.50
CA PRO A 41 -20.34 1.70 1.71
C PRO A 41 -19.42 0.47 1.81
N ARG A 42 -19.14 -0.19 0.69
CA ARG A 42 -18.25 -1.36 0.62
C ARG A 42 -16.81 -0.98 0.98
N TYR A 43 -16.34 0.16 0.44
CA TYR A 43 -15.03 0.71 0.79
C TYR A 43 -14.97 1.13 2.25
N ALA A 44 -15.99 1.86 2.73
CA ALA A 44 -16.05 2.35 4.11
C ALA A 44 -16.00 1.18 5.11
N ALA A 45 -16.80 0.13 4.90
CA ALA A 45 -16.83 -1.04 5.77
C ALA A 45 -15.47 -1.75 5.89
N MET A 46 -14.72 -1.86 4.80
CA MET A 46 -13.37 -2.45 4.85
C MET A 46 -12.32 -1.50 5.45
N ARG A 47 -12.38 -0.22 5.10
CA ARG A 47 -11.50 0.80 5.67
C ARG A 47 -11.62 0.88 7.19
N ASP A 48 -12.84 0.82 7.72
CA ASP A 48 -13.09 0.97 9.16
C ASP A 48 -12.57 -0.22 9.98
N ARG A 49 -12.34 -1.34 9.33
CA ARG A 49 -11.64 -2.51 9.90
C ARG A 49 -10.11 -2.45 9.74
N HIS A 50 -9.57 -1.38 9.15
CA HIS A 50 -8.13 -1.20 9.03
C HIS A 50 -7.53 -0.86 10.41
N TYR A 51 -6.38 -1.46 10.72
CA TYR A 51 -5.74 -1.36 12.04
C TYR A 51 -5.25 0.06 12.42
N ILE A 52 -5.01 0.92 11.44
CA ILE A 52 -4.75 2.33 11.70
C ILE A 52 -6.08 3.08 11.56
N PRO A 53 -6.58 3.71 12.65
CA PRO A 53 -7.78 4.51 12.58
C PRO A 53 -7.62 5.63 11.54
N ASN A 54 -8.37 5.56 10.46
CA ASN A 54 -8.28 6.55 9.38
C ASN A 54 -9.33 7.63 9.58
N LYS A 55 -9.13 8.49 10.58
CA LYS A 55 -10.03 9.62 10.87
C LYS A 55 -9.99 10.72 9.82
N GLY A 56 -9.07 10.69 8.88
CA GLY A 56 -9.00 11.63 7.76
C GLY A 56 -7.65 11.58 7.05
N CYS A 57 -7.67 11.21 5.77
CA CYS A 57 -6.54 11.52 4.89
C CYS A 57 -6.68 12.97 4.47
N HIS A 58 -5.60 13.72 4.57
CA HIS A 58 -5.54 15.10 4.11
C HIS A 58 -5.04 15.16 2.66
N GLY A 59 -5.44 16.21 1.95
CA GLY A 59 -4.96 16.47 0.60
C GLY A 59 -5.61 15.59 -0.47
N GLN A 60 -4.85 15.31 -1.51
CA GLN A 60 -5.25 14.46 -2.63
C GLN A 60 -5.38 13.01 -2.20
N GLN A 61 -6.39 12.31 -2.73
CA GLN A 61 -6.67 10.92 -2.35
C GLN A 61 -7.20 10.14 -3.54
N MET A 62 -6.85 8.85 -3.57
CA MET A 62 -7.43 7.87 -4.50
C MET A 62 -7.66 6.54 -3.79
N HIS A 63 -8.81 5.94 -4.06
CA HIS A 63 -9.27 4.72 -3.40
C HIS A 63 -9.63 3.68 -4.45
N TYR A 64 -9.32 2.42 -4.16
CA TYR A 64 -9.58 1.31 -5.07
C TYR A 64 -10.13 0.11 -4.32
N PHE A 65 -11.08 -0.56 -4.94
CA PHE A 65 -11.40 -1.95 -4.65
C PHE A 65 -10.32 -2.86 -5.24
N ILE A 66 -9.99 -3.91 -4.53
CA ILE A 66 -9.13 -4.98 -5.01
C ILE A 66 -10.05 -6.12 -5.43
N MET A 67 -10.01 -6.45 -6.72
CA MET A 67 -10.77 -7.55 -7.30
C MET A 67 -9.83 -8.71 -7.59
N LEU A 68 -10.28 -9.92 -7.28
CA LEU A 68 -9.60 -11.18 -7.57
C LEU A 68 -10.60 -12.11 -8.24
N ASN A 69 -10.38 -12.50 -9.50
CA ASN A 69 -11.34 -13.28 -10.29
C ASN A 69 -12.75 -12.65 -10.38
N GLY A 70 -12.84 -11.32 -10.35
CA GLY A 70 -14.12 -10.62 -10.35
C GLY A 70 -14.75 -10.42 -8.96
N GLU A 71 -14.21 -11.03 -7.90
CA GLU A 71 -14.70 -10.87 -6.54
C GLU A 71 -14.01 -9.73 -5.81
N HIS A 72 -14.75 -8.97 -5.00
CA HIS A 72 -14.22 -7.90 -4.16
C HIS A 72 -13.56 -8.48 -2.91
N VAL A 73 -12.23 -8.46 -2.87
CA VAL A 73 -11.42 -9.09 -1.82
C VAL A 73 -10.66 -8.12 -0.92
N GLY A 74 -10.74 -6.83 -1.19
CA GLY A 74 -10.01 -5.86 -0.38
C GLY A 74 -10.08 -4.42 -0.89
N VAL A 75 -9.39 -3.54 -0.18
CA VAL A 75 -9.26 -2.13 -0.53
C VAL A 75 -7.83 -1.64 -0.40
N ILE A 76 -7.44 -0.71 -1.27
CA ILE A 76 -6.14 -0.05 -1.19
C ILE A 76 -6.28 1.43 -1.55
N SER A 77 -5.53 2.30 -0.86
CA SER A 77 -5.64 3.73 -1.06
C SER A 77 -4.31 4.44 -0.97
N GLY A 78 -4.21 5.51 -1.75
CA GLY A 78 -3.14 6.48 -1.66
C GLY A 78 -3.66 7.87 -1.31
N ALA A 79 -2.85 8.60 -0.55
CA ALA A 79 -3.10 9.98 -0.21
C ALA A 79 -1.84 10.82 -0.38
N SER A 80 -1.97 12.14 -0.28
CA SER A 80 -0.80 13.03 -0.22
C SER A 80 0.15 12.62 0.90
N ALA A 81 1.44 12.74 0.65
CA ALA A 81 2.49 12.47 1.63
C ALA A 81 2.35 13.34 2.89
N VAL A 82 2.78 12.82 4.02
CA VAL A 82 2.81 13.56 5.30
C VAL A 82 3.77 14.75 5.19
N TRP A 83 3.40 15.89 5.78
CA TRP A 83 4.12 17.16 5.58
C TRP A 83 5.61 17.11 5.93
N ALA A 84 5.96 16.56 7.08
CA ALA A 84 7.35 16.51 7.53
C ALA A 84 7.67 15.17 8.19
N VAL A 85 8.61 14.44 7.61
CA VAL A 85 9.15 13.18 8.13
C VAL A 85 10.64 13.17 7.80
N ALA A 86 11.49 13.37 8.81
CA ALA A 86 12.91 13.63 8.61
C ALA A 86 13.62 12.55 7.76
N SER A 87 13.43 11.27 8.09
CA SER A 87 14.06 10.16 7.36
C SER A 87 13.56 10.03 5.91
N ARG A 88 12.26 10.24 5.69
CA ARG A 88 11.69 10.28 4.35
C ARG A 88 12.20 11.47 3.55
N ASP A 89 12.27 12.64 4.18
CA ASP A 89 12.76 13.85 3.55
C ASP A 89 14.21 13.67 3.11
N ALA A 90 15.06 13.13 3.97
CA ALA A 90 16.45 12.78 3.63
C ALA A 90 16.52 11.77 2.47
N PHE A 91 15.69 10.72 2.49
CA PHE A 91 15.66 9.70 1.45
C PHE A 91 15.32 10.27 0.08
N PHE A 92 14.38 11.19 -0.01
CA PHE A 92 13.98 11.83 -1.27
C PHE A 92 14.77 13.12 -1.61
N GLY A 93 15.60 13.63 -0.71
CA GLY A 93 16.30 14.90 -0.90
C GLY A 93 15.38 16.11 -0.75
N LEU A 94 14.39 16.02 0.16
CA LEU A 94 13.49 17.14 0.47
C LEU A 94 14.16 18.09 1.45
N THR A 95 14.10 19.38 1.13
CA THR A 95 14.55 20.50 1.97
C THR A 95 13.34 21.35 2.39
N LYS A 96 13.56 22.35 3.22
CA LYS A 96 12.50 23.32 3.54
C LYS A 96 12.00 24.05 2.30
N ASP A 97 12.90 24.33 1.36
CA ASP A 97 12.62 25.16 0.17
C ASP A 97 11.88 24.37 -0.91
N ASN A 98 12.27 23.10 -1.16
CA ASN A 98 11.67 22.31 -2.23
C ASN A 98 10.47 21.47 -1.78
N ARG A 99 10.29 21.23 -0.46
CA ARG A 99 9.26 20.32 0.10
C ARG A 99 7.87 20.63 -0.44
N LYS A 100 7.46 21.89 -0.44
CA LYS A 100 6.12 22.28 -0.87
C LYS A 100 5.83 21.91 -2.33
N ALA A 101 6.84 22.00 -3.20
CA ALA A 101 6.71 21.62 -4.60
C ALA A 101 6.83 20.11 -4.81
N ALA A 102 7.68 19.45 -4.06
CA ALA A 102 8.04 18.05 -4.25
C ALA A 102 7.06 17.05 -3.63
N LEU A 103 6.47 17.36 -2.46
CA LEU A 103 5.57 16.45 -1.74
C LEU A 103 4.40 15.92 -2.58
N PRO A 104 3.74 16.70 -3.45
CA PRO A 104 2.67 16.18 -4.30
C PRO A 104 3.06 15.02 -5.21
N SER A 105 4.37 14.86 -5.49
CA SER A 105 4.91 13.73 -6.28
C SER A 105 5.20 12.47 -5.44
N ILE A 106 4.95 12.49 -4.15
CA ILE A 106 5.09 11.34 -3.27
C ILE A 106 3.71 10.92 -2.75
N ILE A 107 3.36 9.65 -2.94
CA ILE A 107 2.08 9.10 -2.52
C ILE A 107 2.26 8.27 -1.24
N ASN A 108 1.45 8.55 -0.22
CA ASN A 108 1.37 7.74 0.98
C ASN A 108 0.34 6.62 0.79
N ASN A 109 0.76 5.36 0.94
CA ASN A 109 -0.16 4.23 1.01
C ASN A 109 -0.80 4.20 2.40
N VAL A 110 -2.01 4.71 2.52
CA VAL A 110 -2.70 4.96 3.79
C VAL A 110 -3.65 3.86 4.23
N VAL A 111 -4.12 3.06 3.29
CA VAL A 111 -4.98 1.89 3.54
C VAL A 111 -4.54 0.78 2.62
N PHE A 112 -4.33 -0.39 3.18
CA PHE A 112 -4.17 -1.63 2.45
C PHE A 112 -4.74 -2.76 3.28
N ARG A 113 -5.85 -3.31 2.82
CA ARG A 113 -6.56 -4.41 3.49
C ARG A 113 -6.98 -5.46 2.47
N LEU A 114 -6.65 -6.70 2.75
CA LEU A 114 -7.12 -7.89 2.06
C LEU A 114 -7.90 -8.76 3.03
N GLU A 115 -9.02 -9.31 2.58
CA GLU A 115 -9.85 -10.26 3.33
C GLU A 115 -9.52 -11.72 3.00
N VAL A 116 -8.67 -11.93 1.99
CA VAL A 116 -8.25 -13.27 1.55
C VAL A 116 -6.75 -13.43 1.70
N HIS A 117 -6.34 -14.63 2.09
CA HIS A 117 -4.94 -15.02 2.22
C HIS A 117 -4.52 -15.91 1.03
N ARG A 118 -3.59 -15.40 0.21
CA ARG A 118 -2.94 -16.16 -0.86
C ARG A 118 -1.45 -15.81 -0.91
N PRO A 119 -0.56 -16.76 -1.14
CA PRO A 119 0.87 -16.47 -1.34
C PRO A 119 1.07 -15.41 -2.43
N ASN A 120 1.93 -14.44 -2.18
CA ASN A 120 2.31 -13.36 -3.09
C ASN A 120 1.18 -12.42 -3.53
N LEU A 121 -0.08 -12.63 -3.15
CA LEU A 121 -1.20 -11.77 -3.56
C LEU A 121 -0.97 -10.32 -3.13
N ALA A 122 -0.57 -10.09 -1.90
CA ALA A 122 -0.39 -8.76 -1.36
C ALA A 122 0.72 -7.97 -2.10
N THR A 123 1.85 -8.62 -2.44
CA THR A 123 2.92 -7.98 -3.22
C THR A 123 2.50 -7.72 -4.67
N GLN A 124 1.75 -8.64 -5.28
CA GLN A 124 1.20 -8.44 -6.63
C GLN A 124 0.23 -7.27 -6.67
N VAL A 125 -0.69 -7.18 -5.70
CA VAL A 125 -1.62 -6.06 -5.55
C VAL A 125 -0.87 -4.74 -5.35
N LEU A 126 0.13 -4.72 -4.47
CA LEU A 126 0.92 -3.52 -4.19
C LEU A 126 1.69 -3.04 -5.43
N ALA A 127 2.28 -3.97 -6.18
CA ALA A 127 2.96 -3.67 -7.43
C ALA A 127 2.00 -3.15 -8.52
N LEU A 128 0.83 -3.75 -8.65
CA LEU A 128 -0.22 -3.29 -9.57
C LEU A 128 -0.71 -1.89 -9.14
N TRP A 129 -1.00 -1.70 -7.86
CA TRP A 129 -1.46 -0.42 -7.32
C TRP A 129 -0.48 0.72 -7.60
N ARG A 130 0.82 0.52 -7.38
CA ARG A 130 1.82 1.57 -7.67
C ARG A 130 1.79 2.03 -9.13
N ARG A 131 1.62 1.08 -10.07
CA ARG A 131 1.52 1.41 -11.51
C ARG A 131 0.21 2.11 -11.84
N THR A 132 -0.89 1.64 -11.29
CA THR A 132 -2.24 2.19 -11.54
C THR A 132 -2.38 3.58 -10.95
N ILE A 133 -2.07 3.74 -9.66
CA ILE A 133 -2.23 5.03 -9.00
C ILE A 133 -1.29 6.09 -9.58
N ALA A 134 -0.10 5.74 -10.06
CA ALA A 134 0.81 6.70 -10.68
C ALA A 134 0.19 7.33 -11.95
N LYS A 135 -0.44 6.50 -12.79
CA LYS A 135 -1.15 6.98 -13.98
C LYS A 135 -2.38 7.82 -13.62
N ASP A 136 -3.19 7.32 -12.70
CA ASP A 136 -4.41 8.00 -12.26
C ASP A 136 -4.11 9.31 -11.55
N TRP A 137 -3.02 9.37 -10.77
CA TRP A 137 -2.57 10.55 -10.05
C TRP A 137 -2.14 11.66 -11.02
N GLU A 138 -1.36 11.29 -12.03
CA GLU A 138 -0.96 12.24 -13.08
C GLU A 138 -2.18 12.72 -13.87
N ALA A 139 -3.05 11.80 -14.30
CA ALA A 139 -4.28 12.13 -15.03
C ALA A 139 -5.22 13.02 -14.20
N ARG A 140 -5.32 12.82 -12.89
CA ARG A 140 -6.24 13.55 -12.02
C ARG A 140 -5.69 14.87 -11.50
N TYR A 141 -4.41 14.90 -11.18
CA TYR A 141 -3.79 16.01 -10.44
C TYR A 141 -2.70 16.72 -11.23
N GLY A 142 -2.33 16.22 -12.42
CA GLY A 142 -1.29 16.79 -13.25
C GLY A 142 0.13 16.64 -12.68
N VAL A 143 0.31 15.70 -11.74
CA VAL A 143 1.58 15.50 -11.02
C VAL A 143 2.13 14.12 -11.28
N LYS A 144 3.33 14.03 -11.84
CA LYS A 144 4.06 12.77 -12.00
C LYS A 144 4.51 12.25 -10.64
N VAL A 145 4.30 10.95 -10.41
CA VAL A 145 4.69 10.31 -9.16
C VAL A 145 6.16 9.96 -9.21
N ALA A 146 6.92 10.45 -8.24
CA ALA A 146 8.35 10.18 -8.07
C ALA A 146 8.65 9.17 -6.97
N GLY A 147 7.68 8.92 -6.09
CA GLY A 147 7.88 7.98 -5.00
C GLY A 147 6.63 7.64 -4.21
N PHE A 148 6.83 6.70 -3.31
CA PHE A 148 5.81 6.20 -2.40
C PHE A 148 6.34 6.18 -0.98
N GLU A 149 5.46 6.38 0.00
CA GLU A 149 5.72 6.19 1.42
C GLU A 149 4.60 5.39 2.08
N THR A 150 4.87 4.81 3.22
CA THR A 150 3.86 4.20 4.09
C THR A 150 4.32 4.15 5.54
N PHE A 151 3.35 4.05 6.45
CA PHE A 151 3.57 3.94 7.89
C PHE A 151 2.87 2.68 8.41
N VAL A 152 3.62 1.83 9.10
CA VAL A 152 3.13 0.55 9.64
C VAL A 152 3.25 0.57 11.14
N ILE A 153 2.14 0.38 11.88
CA ILE A 153 2.20 0.14 13.32
C ILE A 153 2.85 -1.22 13.52
N GLU A 154 3.95 -1.24 14.29
CA GLU A 154 4.68 -2.47 14.56
C GLU A 154 3.91 -3.31 15.58
N GLU A 155 3.71 -4.58 15.24
CA GLU A 155 3.17 -5.62 16.10
C GLU A 155 3.93 -6.93 15.83
N PRO A 156 3.88 -7.94 16.71
CA PRO A 156 4.63 -9.18 16.54
C PRO A 156 4.51 -9.81 15.14
N HIS A 157 3.31 -9.73 14.55
CA HIS A 157 3.01 -10.28 13.22
C HIS A 157 3.01 -9.21 12.11
N ARG A 158 3.28 -7.93 12.42
CA ARG A 158 3.22 -6.80 11.47
C ARG A 158 4.52 -5.99 11.49
N LYS A 159 5.55 -6.53 10.87
CA LYS A 159 6.89 -5.92 10.79
C LYS A 159 7.22 -5.34 9.41
N GLY A 160 6.21 -5.07 8.59
CA GLY A 160 6.40 -4.51 7.25
C GLY A 160 6.95 -5.48 6.22
N ALA A 161 6.82 -6.81 6.43
CA ALA A 161 7.33 -7.84 5.53
C ALA A 161 6.84 -7.67 4.09
N LEU A 162 5.58 -7.26 3.90
CA LEU A 162 5.00 -6.95 2.61
C LEU A 162 5.81 -5.89 1.83
N TYR A 163 6.15 -4.80 2.49
CA TYR A 163 6.88 -3.69 1.85
C TYR A 163 8.33 -4.08 1.57
N ARG A 164 8.97 -4.84 2.46
CA ARG A 164 10.31 -5.41 2.22
C ARG A 164 10.30 -6.36 1.01
N ALA A 165 9.30 -7.22 0.89
CA ALA A 165 9.14 -8.14 -0.23
C ALA A 165 8.88 -7.42 -1.57
N ASP A 166 8.28 -6.23 -1.57
CA ASP A 166 8.15 -5.35 -2.75
C ASP A 166 9.33 -4.37 -2.89
N ASN A 167 10.47 -4.63 -2.23
CA ASN A 167 11.69 -3.83 -2.30
C ASN A 167 11.49 -2.35 -1.92
N TRP A 168 10.70 -2.06 -0.87
CA TRP A 168 10.68 -0.74 -0.25
C TRP A 168 11.83 -0.62 0.74
N THR A 169 12.42 0.56 0.81
CA THR A 169 13.48 0.86 1.77
C THR A 169 12.87 1.16 3.13
N PHE A 170 13.35 0.49 4.16
CA PHE A 170 13.04 0.83 5.56
C PHE A 170 13.85 2.06 5.97
N LEU A 171 13.18 3.07 6.50
CA LEU A 171 13.77 4.37 6.84
C LEU A 171 13.82 4.64 8.35
N GLY A 172 13.52 3.64 9.16
CA GLY A 172 13.42 3.79 10.62
C GLY A 172 11.99 3.95 11.11
N GLU A 173 11.84 4.55 12.27
CA GLU A 173 10.56 4.66 12.98
C GLU A 173 10.18 6.12 13.21
N THR A 174 8.88 6.35 13.35
CA THR A 174 8.38 7.64 13.84
C THR A 174 8.63 7.76 15.34
N THR A 175 8.75 8.98 15.85
CA THR A 175 8.95 9.23 17.29
C THR A 175 7.73 8.91 18.15
N GLY A 176 6.56 8.68 17.54
CA GLY A 176 5.30 8.51 18.28
C GLY A 176 4.83 9.78 19.02
N ARG A 177 5.53 10.89 18.85
CA ARG A 177 5.16 12.13 19.52
C ARG A 177 4.05 12.84 18.75
N THR A 178 2.92 13.06 19.41
CA THR A 178 2.01 14.14 19.07
C THR A 178 2.76 15.46 19.29
N LYS A 179 2.78 16.38 18.33
CA LYS A 179 3.13 17.76 18.64
C LYS A 179 2.04 18.27 19.58
N ILE A 180 2.33 18.31 20.87
CA ILE A 180 1.62 19.18 21.78
C ILE A 180 2.02 20.58 21.30
N HIS A 181 1.12 21.30 20.67
CA HIS A 181 1.29 22.74 20.52
C HIS A 181 1.20 23.29 21.93
N GLU A 182 2.33 23.66 22.53
CA GLU A 182 2.34 24.51 23.71
C GLU A 182 1.51 25.74 23.37
N GLU A 183 0.51 26.00 24.18
CA GLU A 183 -0.37 27.15 24.03
C GLU A 183 0.49 28.42 24.11
N ALA A 184 0.59 29.14 23.00
CA ALA A 184 0.82 30.56 23.07
C ALA A 184 -0.40 31.14 23.81
N ALA A 185 -0.17 31.86 24.89
CA ALA A 185 -1.16 32.35 25.83
C ALA A 185 -2.47 32.81 25.15
N GLY A 186 -3.58 32.11 25.45
CA GLY A 186 -4.94 32.51 25.04
C GLY A 186 -5.59 31.69 23.91
N LEU A 187 -4.93 30.75 23.27
CA LEU A 187 -5.55 29.88 22.27
C LEU A 187 -5.87 28.52 22.91
N LYS A 188 -7.14 28.12 22.86
CA LYS A 188 -7.58 26.81 23.35
C LYS A 188 -6.77 25.70 22.70
N ALA A 189 -6.15 24.85 23.51
CA ALA A 189 -5.46 23.65 23.10
C ALA A 189 -6.36 22.85 22.15
N LYS A 190 -5.94 22.63 20.93
CA LYS A 190 -6.66 21.79 19.99
C LYS A 190 -6.25 20.38 20.27
N THR A 191 -7.09 19.74 21.05
CA THR A 191 -7.04 18.41 21.59
C THR A 191 -6.64 17.32 20.58
N GLU A 192 -5.75 16.44 21.03
CA GLU A 192 -5.65 15.03 20.70
C GLU A 192 -5.77 14.62 19.22
N TRP A 193 -4.65 14.61 18.55
CA TRP A 193 -4.51 13.80 17.34
C TRP A 193 -4.09 12.40 17.81
N GLY A 194 -5.05 11.47 17.77
CA GLY A 194 -4.96 10.10 18.18
C GLY A 194 -3.68 9.38 17.86
N ASP A 195 -3.50 8.18 18.19
CA ASP A 195 -2.46 7.22 17.92
C ASP A 195 -1.02 7.76 17.99
N THR A 196 -0.48 7.78 19.20
CA THR A 196 0.91 8.10 19.53
C THR A 196 1.86 6.90 19.30
N SER A 197 1.36 5.79 18.75
CA SER A 197 2.17 4.59 18.49
C SER A 197 3.31 4.89 17.52
N LYS A 198 4.45 4.31 17.79
CA LYS A 198 5.56 4.30 16.85
C LYS A 198 5.15 3.55 15.59
N LYS A 199 5.58 4.05 14.44
CA LYS A 199 5.31 3.43 13.14
C LYS A 199 6.60 3.24 12.38
N LEU A 200 6.77 2.07 11.80
CA LEU A 200 7.83 1.80 10.84
C LEU A 200 7.57 2.61 9.56
N ILE A 201 8.61 3.24 9.04
CA ILE A 201 8.55 4.07 7.84
C ILE A 201 9.18 3.30 6.69
N PHE A 202 8.42 3.14 5.61
CA PHE A 202 8.94 2.57 4.37
C PHE A 202 8.72 3.55 3.24
N ALA A 203 9.70 3.59 2.31
CA ALA A 203 9.60 4.40 1.12
C ALA A 203 10.18 3.69 -0.11
N LYS A 204 9.71 4.09 -1.28
CA LYS A 204 10.18 3.56 -2.56
C LYS A 204 10.23 4.65 -3.60
N LYS A 205 11.40 4.82 -4.25
CA LYS A 205 11.55 5.71 -5.41
C LYS A 205 11.00 5.05 -6.66
N VAL A 206 10.43 5.85 -7.55
CA VAL A 206 10.11 5.43 -8.92
C VAL A 206 11.38 5.61 -9.76
N LYS A 207 11.84 4.54 -10.40
CA LYS A 207 13.07 4.56 -11.21
C LYS A 207 12.94 5.59 -12.35
N GLY A 208 13.92 6.46 -12.48
CA GLY A 208 13.98 7.49 -13.51
C GLY A 208 13.02 8.68 -13.32
N ALA A 209 12.21 8.69 -12.25
CA ALA A 209 11.34 9.82 -11.96
C ALA A 209 12.05 10.86 -11.08
N THR A 210 11.72 12.13 -11.30
CA THR A 210 12.21 13.27 -10.53
C THR A 210 11.08 13.88 -9.71
N LEU A 211 11.43 14.46 -8.57
CA LEU A 211 10.48 15.23 -7.76
C LEU A 211 9.98 16.44 -8.52
N SER A 212 8.73 16.82 -8.29
CA SER A 212 8.18 18.04 -8.86
C SER A 212 8.92 19.27 -8.31
N THR A 213 9.30 20.18 -9.22
CA THR A 213 9.89 21.48 -8.88
C THR A 213 8.84 22.60 -8.90
N LYS A 214 7.66 22.32 -9.46
CA LYS A 214 6.56 23.28 -9.53
C LYS A 214 5.63 23.06 -8.37
N TYR A 215 5.26 24.15 -7.68
CA TYR A 215 4.20 24.11 -6.68
C TYR A 215 2.86 23.83 -7.38
N HIS A 216 2.35 22.65 -7.17
CA HIS A 216 0.99 22.32 -7.53
C HIS A 216 0.10 22.73 -6.37
N SER A 217 -0.83 23.65 -6.58
CA SER A 217 -1.82 24.06 -5.57
C SER A 217 -2.84 22.95 -5.29
N ALA A 218 -2.37 21.71 -5.33
CA ALA A 218 -3.11 20.48 -5.10
C ALA A 218 -3.91 20.50 -3.78
N TRP A 219 -3.56 21.37 -2.87
CA TRP A 219 -4.23 21.62 -1.60
C TRP A 219 -5.44 22.55 -1.71
N ARG A 220 -5.49 23.38 -2.74
CA ARG A 220 -6.66 24.20 -3.05
C ARG A 220 -7.41 23.51 -4.18
N ARG A 221 -8.73 23.49 -4.09
CA ARG A 221 -9.63 23.05 -5.17
C ARG A 221 -9.37 23.95 -6.38
N ASP A 222 -8.33 23.65 -7.11
CA ASP A 222 -7.91 24.47 -8.24
C ASP A 222 -8.96 24.42 -9.34
N ALA A 223 -9.27 25.57 -9.91
CA ALA A 223 -10.14 25.67 -11.07
C ALA A 223 -9.62 24.86 -12.27
N ALA A 224 -8.29 24.68 -12.39
CA ALA A 224 -7.66 23.84 -13.39
C ALA A 224 -7.94 22.35 -13.14
N ALA A 225 -7.96 21.88 -11.90
CA ALA A 225 -8.31 20.48 -11.59
C ALA A 225 -9.78 20.15 -11.91
N ARG A 226 -10.66 21.15 -11.99
CA ARG A 226 -12.04 20.98 -12.45
C ARG A 226 -12.14 20.71 -13.94
N LYS A 227 -11.13 21.08 -14.73
CA LYS A 227 -11.06 20.86 -16.19
C LYS A 227 -10.51 19.49 -16.55
N LEU A 228 -9.89 18.79 -15.60
CA LEU A 228 -9.44 17.40 -15.84
C LEU A 228 -10.67 16.49 -15.99
N PRO A 229 -10.62 15.50 -16.88
CA PRO A 229 -11.73 14.56 -17.07
C PRO A 229 -12.14 13.97 -15.72
N LYS A 230 -13.44 13.96 -15.44
CA LYS A 230 -13.98 13.20 -14.31
C LYS A 230 -13.60 11.75 -14.56
N LEU A 231 -12.77 11.21 -13.69
CA LEU A 231 -12.38 9.83 -13.79
C LEU A 231 -13.62 8.96 -13.56
N GLN A 232 -13.91 8.04 -14.49
CA GLN A 232 -15.02 7.11 -14.34
C GLN A 232 -14.71 6.18 -13.16
N TYR A 233 -15.69 6.03 -12.26
CA TYR A 233 -15.66 5.02 -11.23
C TYR A 233 -16.29 3.77 -11.80
N GLY A 234 -15.60 2.64 -11.72
CA GLY A 234 -16.19 1.37 -12.11
C GLY A 234 -17.40 1.07 -11.23
N GLU A 235 -18.48 0.62 -11.84
CA GLU A 235 -19.55 -0.07 -11.15
C GLU A 235 -19.04 -1.47 -10.81
N ALA A 236 -19.06 -1.83 -9.52
CA ALA A 236 -18.61 -3.12 -9.01
C ALA A 236 -19.81 -3.92 -8.50
#